data_c3966f2ca9dddd65da371d78c896edba
#
_entry.id   c3966f2ca9dddd65da371d78c896edba
#
_cell.length_a   1.000
_cell.length_b   1.000
_cell.length_c   1.000
_cell.angle_alpha   90.00
_cell.angle_beta   90.00
_cell.angle_gamma   90.00
#
_symmetry.space_group_name_H-M   'P 1'
#
loop_
_entity.id
_entity.type
_entity.pdbx_description
1 polymer ?
#
loop_
_entity_poly.entity_id
_entity_poly.type
_entity_poly.pdbx_seq_one_letter_code
_entity_poly.pdbx_strand_id
1 'polypeptide(L)'
;MNAAQLIKSFTLWEFVKAHALTLKYFFKPKVTINYPYEKNPISPRFRGEHALRRYPNGEERCIACKLCEAVCPAQAITIESEPRADGSRRTTRYDIDMTKCIYCGFCQEACPVDAIVEGPNLEYSTETREELLYDKAKLLANGDKWERAIAANLEADAPYR
;
A
#
# COMPACT_ATOMS: atom_id res chain seq x y z
N MET A 1 40.88 16.70 -29.63
CA MET A 1 39.94 15.75 -30.25
C MET A 1 40.61 15.02 -31.37
N ASN A 2 40.57 13.72 -31.39
CA ASN A 2 41.17 12.89 -32.44
C ASN A 2 40.29 12.93 -33.70
N ALA A 3 40.87 12.91 -34.92
CA ALA A 3 40.15 12.97 -36.17
C ALA A 3 38.97 11.94 -36.24
N ALA A 4 39.19 10.74 -35.69
CA ALA A 4 38.15 9.71 -35.58
C ALA A 4 36.98 10.12 -34.69
N GLN A 5 37.19 10.91 -33.63
CA GLN A 5 36.13 11.45 -32.78
C GLN A 5 35.33 12.54 -33.48
N LEU A 6 36.01 13.39 -34.28
CA LEU A 6 35.34 14.39 -35.10
C LEU A 6 34.41 13.75 -36.15
N ILE A 7 34.91 12.73 -36.87
CA ILE A 7 34.12 11.99 -37.84
C ILE A 7 32.89 11.36 -37.18
N LYS A 8 33.05 10.70 -36.03
CA LYS A 8 31.91 10.10 -35.29
C LYS A 8 30.89 11.14 -34.85
N SER A 9 31.33 12.33 -34.42
CA SER A 9 30.45 13.42 -34.00
C SER A 9 29.67 13.99 -35.18
N PHE A 10 30.33 14.20 -36.32
CA PHE A 10 29.66 14.70 -37.55
C PHE A 10 28.72 13.68 -38.17
N THR A 11 29.02 12.39 -38.13
CA THR A 11 28.17 11.33 -38.67
C THR A 11 27.09 10.90 -37.70
N LEU A 12 27.01 11.50 -36.51
CA LEU A 12 26.04 11.13 -35.47
C LEU A 12 26.04 9.61 -35.15
N TRP A 13 27.24 9.00 -35.21
CA TRP A 13 27.40 7.55 -35.12
C TRP A 13 26.78 6.94 -33.87
N GLU A 14 26.82 7.66 -32.75
CA GLU A 14 26.20 7.19 -31.50
C GLU A 14 24.66 7.13 -31.61
N PHE A 15 24.03 8.01 -32.38
CA PHE A 15 22.59 7.93 -32.65
C PHE A 15 22.26 6.69 -33.51
N VAL A 16 23.07 6.38 -34.51
CA VAL A 16 22.88 5.16 -35.31
C VAL A 16 22.96 3.91 -34.44
N LYS A 17 23.94 3.84 -33.53
CA LYS A 17 24.05 2.73 -32.56
C LYS A 17 22.85 2.66 -31.63
N ALA A 18 22.40 3.80 -31.11
CA ALA A 18 21.23 3.87 -30.24
C ALA A 18 19.96 3.36 -30.95
N HIS A 19 19.76 3.78 -32.20
CA HIS A 19 18.64 3.28 -33.01
C HIS A 19 18.76 1.78 -33.32
N ALA A 20 19.95 1.29 -33.65
CA ALA A 20 20.16 -0.14 -33.86
C ALA A 20 19.87 -0.96 -32.61
N LEU A 21 20.25 -0.43 -31.42
CA LEU A 21 19.95 -1.07 -30.13
C LEU A 21 18.44 -1.10 -29.86
N THR A 22 17.77 0.02 -30.01
CA THR A 22 16.30 0.09 -29.77
C THR A 22 15.55 -0.79 -30.76
N LEU A 23 15.94 -0.79 -32.02
CA LEU A 23 15.36 -1.65 -33.06
C LEU A 23 15.54 -3.15 -32.71
N LYS A 24 16.73 -3.53 -32.23
CA LYS A 24 16.97 -4.91 -31.74
C LYS A 24 16.01 -5.29 -30.62
N TYR A 25 15.77 -4.38 -29.67
CA TYR A 25 14.86 -4.64 -28.53
C TYR A 25 13.38 -4.61 -28.96
N PHE A 26 13.03 -3.85 -30.01
CA PHE A 26 11.69 -3.85 -30.56
C PHE A 26 11.22 -5.24 -31.05
N PHE A 27 12.14 -6.04 -31.61
CA PHE A 27 11.84 -7.40 -32.08
C PHE A 27 12.05 -8.51 -31.04
N LYS A 28 12.48 -8.16 -29.80
CA LYS A 28 12.56 -9.14 -28.71
C LYS A 28 11.19 -9.40 -28.09
N PRO A 29 10.98 -10.57 -27.46
CA PRO A 29 9.82 -10.82 -26.62
C PRO A 29 9.72 -9.73 -25.54
N LYS A 30 8.52 -9.22 -25.33
CA LYS A 30 8.25 -8.19 -24.29
C LYS A 30 8.33 -8.85 -22.92
N VAL A 31 9.01 -8.18 -21.98
CA VAL A 31 9.08 -8.59 -20.56
C VAL A 31 8.02 -7.87 -19.69
N THR A 32 7.35 -6.87 -20.25
CA THR A 32 6.28 -6.15 -19.60
C THR A 32 4.97 -6.92 -19.70
N ILE A 33 4.16 -6.86 -18.64
CA ILE A 33 2.81 -7.42 -18.62
C ILE A 33 1.79 -6.42 -19.14
N ASN A 34 0.66 -6.93 -19.62
CA ASN A 34 -0.43 -6.10 -20.15
C ASN A 34 -1.45 -5.76 -19.06
N TYR A 35 -1.04 -4.89 -18.12
CA TYR A 35 -1.95 -4.38 -17.10
C TYR A 35 -3.08 -3.54 -17.74
N PRO A 36 -4.35 -3.61 -17.30
CA PRO A 36 -4.86 -4.36 -16.14
C PRO A 36 -5.28 -5.81 -16.41
N TYR A 37 -5.15 -6.30 -17.64
CA TYR A 37 -5.58 -7.65 -18.02
C TYR A 37 -4.70 -8.75 -17.42
N GLU A 38 -3.42 -8.44 -17.25
CA GLU A 38 -2.45 -9.28 -16.59
C GLU A 38 -1.91 -8.55 -15.36
N LYS A 39 -1.84 -9.25 -14.22
CA LYS A 39 -1.35 -8.68 -12.95
C LYS A 39 -0.25 -9.56 -12.38
N ASN A 40 0.79 -8.94 -11.85
CA ASN A 40 1.83 -9.65 -11.11
C ASN A 40 1.31 -10.13 -9.73
N PRO A 41 1.81 -11.26 -9.23
CA PRO A 41 1.53 -11.65 -7.85
C PRO A 41 2.08 -10.60 -6.88
N ILE A 42 1.25 -10.20 -5.93
CA ILE A 42 1.61 -9.21 -4.91
C ILE A 42 2.29 -9.94 -3.74
N SER A 43 3.36 -9.35 -3.21
CA SER A 43 4.04 -9.88 -2.02
C SER A 43 3.10 -9.91 -0.81
N PRO A 44 3.18 -10.91 0.08
CA PRO A 44 2.46 -10.90 1.36
C PRO A 44 2.76 -9.69 2.24
N ARG A 45 3.92 -9.05 2.05
CA ARG A 45 4.34 -7.84 2.77
C ARG A 45 4.03 -6.54 2.02
N PHE A 46 3.19 -6.61 0.99
CA PHE A 46 2.80 -5.42 0.25
C PHE A 46 1.97 -4.49 1.14
N ARG A 47 2.28 -3.21 1.09
CA ARG A 47 1.63 -2.15 1.86
C ARG A 47 0.69 -1.37 0.95
N GLY A 48 -0.55 -1.86 0.85
CA GLY A 48 -1.60 -1.22 0.06
C GLY A 48 -2.65 -0.53 0.91
N GLU A 49 -3.89 -0.58 0.45
CA GLU A 49 -5.02 0.11 1.07
C GLU A 49 -5.25 -0.33 2.52
N HIS A 50 -5.44 0.64 3.41
CA HIS A 50 -5.67 0.38 4.84
C HIS A 50 -7.01 -0.27 5.12
N ALA A 51 -7.01 -1.16 6.11
CA ALA A 51 -8.19 -1.88 6.55
C ALA A 51 -8.19 -2.06 8.08
N LEU A 52 -9.37 -1.97 8.70
CA LEU A 52 -9.60 -2.36 10.08
C LEU A 52 -10.25 -3.74 10.12
N ARG A 53 -9.64 -4.66 10.88
CA ARG A 53 -10.09 -6.06 10.95
C ARG A 53 -11.09 -6.28 12.08
N ARG A 54 -11.90 -7.32 11.90
CA ARG A 54 -12.80 -7.86 12.93
C ARG A 54 -12.34 -9.24 13.39
N TYR A 55 -12.84 -9.64 14.55
CA TYR A 55 -12.77 -11.02 14.99
C TYR A 55 -13.83 -11.86 14.25
N PRO A 56 -13.70 -13.21 14.24
CA PRO A 56 -14.68 -14.07 13.60
C PRO A 56 -16.12 -13.94 14.15
N ASN A 57 -16.25 -13.44 15.39
CA ASN A 57 -17.56 -13.13 16.00
C ASN A 57 -18.17 -11.81 15.51
N GLY A 58 -17.51 -11.09 14.60
CA GLY A 58 -17.93 -9.80 14.05
C GLY A 58 -17.52 -8.58 14.88
N GLU A 59 -16.93 -8.76 16.05
CA GLU A 59 -16.47 -7.65 16.90
C GLU A 59 -15.21 -7.01 16.30
N GLU A 60 -15.10 -5.68 16.47
CA GLU A 60 -13.90 -4.95 16.06
C GLU A 60 -12.68 -5.37 16.88
N ARG A 61 -11.56 -5.62 16.24
CA ARG A 61 -10.30 -5.93 16.93
C ARG A 61 -9.71 -4.72 17.66
N CYS A 62 -9.98 -3.50 17.16
CA CYS A 62 -9.39 -2.28 17.70
C CYS A 62 -9.82 -2.04 19.15
N ILE A 63 -8.84 -1.93 20.06
CA ILE A 63 -9.00 -1.65 21.48
C ILE A 63 -8.76 -0.17 21.83
N ALA A 64 -8.66 0.69 20.84
CA ALA A 64 -8.46 2.14 21.01
C ALA A 64 -7.21 2.52 21.83
N CYS A 65 -6.12 1.77 21.69
CA CYS A 65 -4.86 2.04 22.42
C CYS A 65 -4.09 3.27 21.89
N LYS A 66 -4.45 3.78 20.69
CA LYS A 66 -3.83 4.94 20.01
C LYS A 66 -2.34 4.80 19.65
N LEU A 67 -1.75 3.61 19.74
CA LEU A 67 -0.34 3.41 19.38
C LEU A 67 -0.09 3.73 17.90
N CYS A 68 -0.99 3.34 16.99
CA CYS A 68 -0.88 3.62 15.57
C CYS A 68 -0.95 5.12 15.25
N GLU A 69 -1.74 5.91 15.99
CA GLU A 69 -1.78 7.37 15.89
C GLU A 69 -0.44 7.97 16.37
N ALA A 70 0.07 7.50 17.51
CA ALA A 70 1.30 8.02 18.12
C ALA A 70 2.56 7.73 17.28
N VAL A 71 2.63 6.55 16.62
CA VAL A 71 3.79 6.13 15.82
C VAL A 71 3.75 6.66 14.40
N CYS A 72 2.63 7.22 13.93
CA CYS A 72 2.47 7.67 12.55
C CYS A 72 3.38 8.87 12.24
N PRO A 73 4.42 8.73 11.39
CA PRO A 73 5.35 9.82 11.10
C PRO A 73 4.70 10.96 10.30
N ALA A 74 3.66 10.65 9.54
CA ALA A 74 2.92 11.62 8.73
C ALA A 74 1.72 12.24 9.48
N GLN A 75 1.43 11.79 10.73
CA GLN A 75 0.26 12.21 11.50
C GLN A 75 -1.05 12.11 10.68
N ALA A 76 -1.16 11.02 9.94
CA ALA A 76 -2.29 10.77 9.05
C ALA A 76 -3.49 10.15 9.77
N ILE A 77 -3.32 9.64 10.98
CA ILE A 77 -4.32 8.89 11.74
C ILE A 77 -4.85 9.76 12.87
N THR A 78 -6.18 9.79 13.01
CA THR A 78 -6.88 10.49 14.12
C THR A 78 -7.84 9.52 14.78
N ILE A 79 -7.74 9.35 16.12
CA ILE A 79 -8.55 8.41 16.88
C ILE A 79 -9.22 9.09 18.04
N GLU A 80 -10.54 8.93 18.15
CA GLU A 80 -11.32 9.24 19.34
C GLU A 80 -11.87 7.94 19.96
N SER A 81 -11.94 7.88 21.27
CA SER A 81 -12.34 6.66 21.98
C SER A 81 -13.18 6.97 23.20
N GLU A 82 -14.11 6.06 23.49
CA GLU A 82 -14.96 6.12 24.68
C GLU A 82 -14.86 4.80 25.47
N PRO A 83 -15.03 4.87 26.81
CA PRO A 83 -15.18 3.69 27.64
C PRO A 83 -16.57 3.05 27.39
N ARG A 84 -16.62 1.72 27.33
CA ARG A 84 -17.86 0.96 27.33
C ARG A 84 -18.31 0.66 28.75
N ALA A 85 -19.57 0.19 28.88
CA ALA A 85 -20.15 -0.22 30.16
C ALA A 85 -19.40 -1.40 30.81
N ASP A 86 -18.70 -2.23 30.01
CA ASP A 86 -17.87 -3.34 30.46
C ASP A 86 -16.46 -2.92 30.88
N GLY A 87 -16.15 -1.63 30.91
CA GLY A 87 -14.83 -1.08 31.23
C GLY A 87 -13.81 -1.15 30.09
N SER A 88 -14.13 -1.78 28.95
CA SER A 88 -13.27 -1.78 27.77
C SER A 88 -13.34 -0.46 27.03
N ARG A 89 -12.31 -0.17 26.22
CA ARG A 89 -12.32 0.99 25.30
C ARG A 89 -12.66 0.57 23.88
N ARG A 90 -13.38 1.45 23.18
CA ARG A 90 -13.61 1.33 21.73
C ARG A 90 -13.45 2.68 21.05
N THR A 91 -13.12 2.64 19.77
CA THR A 91 -13.05 3.84 18.94
C THR A 91 -14.45 4.31 18.58
N THR A 92 -14.73 5.58 18.83
CA THR A 92 -15.90 6.28 18.29
C THR A 92 -15.57 6.84 16.92
N ARG A 93 -14.33 7.28 16.72
CA ARG A 93 -13.81 7.79 15.48
C ARG A 93 -12.45 7.17 15.19
N TYR A 94 -12.22 6.80 13.93
CA TYR A 94 -10.94 6.32 13.44
C TYR A 94 -10.80 6.78 11.99
N ASP A 95 -10.05 7.84 11.76
CA ASP A 95 -9.87 8.42 10.43
C ASP A 95 -8.42 8.28 9.99
N ILE A 96 -8.24 8.01 8.69
CA ILE A 96 -6.93 8.04 8.03
C ILE A 96 -7.02 8.97 6.82
N ASP A 97 -6.18 10.00 6.80
CA ASP A 97 -5.97 10.81 5.60
C ASP A 97 -4.96 10.08 4.68
N MET A 98 -5.49 9.38 3.67
CA MET A 98 -4.69 8.58 2.74
C MET A 98 -3.77 9.44 1.87
N THR A 99 -4.04 10.75 1.75
CA THR A 99 -3.18 11.69 1.02
C THR A 99 -1.95 12.11 1.83
N LYS A 100 -2.01 12.02 3.16
CA LYS A 100 -0.86 12.24 4.05
C LYS A 100 -0.06 10.96 4.29
N CYS A 101 -0.73 9.82 4.23
CA CYS A 101 -0.11 8.53 4.51
C CYS A 101 1.05 8.24 3.55
N ILE A 102 2.18 7.79 4.10
CA ILE A 102 3.38 7.39 3.33
C ILE A 102 3.53 5.87 3.21
N TYR A 103 2.54 5.10 3.63
CA TYR A 103 2.52 3.63 3.56
C TYR A 103 3.75 2.97 4.19
N CYS A 104 4.20 3.48 5.33
CA CYS A 104 5.39 2.98 6.02
C CYS A 104 5.16 1.68 6.80
N GLY A 105 3.90 1.31 7.09
CA GLY A 105 3.53 0.11 7.83
C GLY A 105 3.70 0.19 9.35
N PHE A 106 4.18 1.30 9.92
CA PHE A 106 4.40 1.42 11.36
C PHE A 106 3.11 1.28 12.18
N CYS A 107 1.96 1.67 11.62
CA CYS A 107 0.66 1.51 12.27
C CYS A 107 0.31 0.03 12.48
N GLN A 108 0.56 -0.83 11.48
CA GLN A 108 0.29 -2.27 11.62
C GLN A 108 1.33 -2.97 12.50
N GLU A 109 2.59 -2.53 12.49
CA GLU A 109 3.63 -3.08 13.36
C GLU A 109 3.38 -2.73 14.84
N ALA A 110 2.90 -1.52 15.11
CA ALA A 110 2.61 -1.07 16.47
C ALA A 110 1.29 -1.63 17.03
N CYS A 111 0.45 -2.25 16.21
CA CYS A 111 -0.86 -2.71 16.65
C CYS A 111 -0.78 -4.03 17.41
N PRO A 112 -1.11 -4.08 18.73
CA PRO A 112 -0.95 -5.29 19.54
C PRO A 112 -1.99 -6.38 19.24
N VAL A 113 -3.02 -6.05 18.46
CA VAL A 113 -4.16 -6.95 18.16
C VAL A 113 -4.37 -7.16 16.65
N ASP A 114 -3.44 -6.73 15.81
CA ASP A 114 -3.56 -6.76 14.34
C ASP A 114 -4.90 -6.21 13.83
N ALA A 115 -5.33 -5.08 14.42
CA ALA A 115 -6.58 -4.44 14.05
C ALA A 115 -6.44 -3.58 12.80
N ILE A 116 -5.41 -2.72 12.75
CA ILE A 116 -5.08 -1.93 11.56
C ILE A 116 -4.03 -2.68 10.75
N VAL A 117 -4.26 -2.81 9.45
CA VAL A 117 -3.35 -3.48 8.52
C VAL A 117 -3.33 -2.73 7.18
N GLU A 118 -2.24 -2.82 6.48
CA GLU A 118 -2.12 -2.42 5.08
C GLU A 118 -2.43 -3.65 4.21
N GLY A 119 -3.54 -3.59 3.48
CA GLY A 119 -4.08 -4.70 2.71
C GLY A 119 -3.41 -4.90 1.36
N PRO A 120 -3.82 -5.94 0.60
CA PRO A 120 -3.24 -6.25 -0.70
C PRO A 120 -3.79 -5.35 -1.82
N ASN A 121 -4.82 -4.54 -1.58
CA ASN A 121 -5.42 -3.72 -2.62
C ASN A 121 -4.54 -2.53 -2.98
N LEU A 122 -4.30 -2.36 -4.28
CA LEU A 122 -3.57 -1.20 -4.83
C LEU A 122 -4.45 -0.34 -5.75
N GLU A 123 -5.65 -0.82 -6.11
CA GLU A 123 -6.56 -0.18 -7.05
C GLU A 123 -7.67 0.56 -6.28
N TYR A 124 -7.34 1.72 -5.70
CA TYR A 124 -8.28 2.55 -4.93
C TYR A 124 -8.13 4.04 -5.25
N SER A 125 -7.72 4.36 -6.47
CA SER A 125 -7.70 5.74 -6.95
C SER A 125 -9.10 6.32 -6.99
N THR A 126 -9.23 7.59 -6.67
CA THR A 126 -10.50 8.34 -6.60
C THR A 126 -10.39 9.65 -7.37
N GLU A 127 -11.52 10.30 -7.63
CA GLU A 127 -11.54 11.57 -8.35
C GLU A 127 -11.29 12.78 -7.43
N THR A 128 -11.66 12.65 -6.16
CA THR A 128 -11.56 13.74 -5.19
C THR A 128 -10.70 13.37 -3.99
N ARG A 129 -10.13 14.39 -3.32
CA ARG A 129 -9.34 14.20 -2.11
C ARG A 129 -10.18 13.72 -0.94
N GLU A 130 -11.41 14.19 -0.85
CA GLU A 130 -12.35 13.87 0.23
C GLU A 130 -12.62 12.37 0.30
N GLU A 131 -12.68 11.69 -0.83
CA GLU A 131 -12.86 10.24 -0.92
C GLU A 131 -11.66 9.44 -0.36
N LEU A 132 -10.49 10.08 -0.29
CA LEU A 132 -9.27 9.52 0.31
C LEU A 132 -9.13 9.86 1.81
N LEU A 133 -10.09 10.54 2.40
CA LEU A 133 -10.25 10.63 3.84
C LEU A 133 -11.08 9.43 4.31
N TYR A 134 -10.38 8.39 4.78
CA TYR A 134 -11.03 7.14 5.18
C TYR A 134 -11.51 7.23 6.61
N ASP A 135 -12.81 7.10 6.78
CA ASP A 135 -13.46 6.97 8.08
C ASP A 135 -13.43 5.52 8.60
N LYS A 136 -13.84 5.34 9.84
CA LYS A 136 -13.93 4.03 10.49
C LYS A 136 -14.80 3.04 9.71
N ALA A 137 -15.91 3.49 9.16
CA ALA A 137 -16.86 2.64 8.44
C ALA A 137 -16.23 2.09 7.16
N LYS A 138 -15.55 2.94 6.39
CA LYS A 138 -14.84 2.55 5.16
C LYS A 138 -13.68 1.60 5.46
N LEU A 139 -12.91 1.87 6.52
CA LEU A 139 -11.81 1.01 6.95
C LEU A 139 -12.28 -0.39 7.38
N LEU A 140 -13.40 -0.49 8.09
CA LEU A 140 -14.01 -1.77 8.46
C LEU A 140 -14.57 -2.51 7.25
N ALA A 141 -15.22 -1.80 6.32
CA ALA A 141 -15.70 -2.39 5.07
C ALA A 141 -14.54 -2.96 4.23
N ASN A 142 -13.41 -2.28 4.19
CA ASN A 142 -12.19 -2.80 3.56
C ASN A 142 -11.69 -4.05 4.27
N GLY A 143 -11.71 -4.08 5.60
CA GLY A 143 -11.37 -5.25 6.40
C GLY A 143 -12.26 -6.44 6.05
N ASP A 144 -13.56 -6.26 6.07
CA ASP A 144 -14.53 -7.30 5.75
C ASP A 144 -14.34 -7.83 4.31
N LYS A 145 -14.06 -6.94 3.36
CA LYS A 145 -13.84 -7.28 1.94
C LYS A 145 -12.57 -8.11 1.73
N TRP A 146 -11.48 -7.76 2.40
CA TRP A 146 -10.15 -8.31 2.13
C TRP A 146 -9.66 -9.27 3.21
N GLU A 147 -10.45 -9.57 4.26
CA GLU A 147 -10.03 -10.37 5.44
C GLU A 147 -9.35 -11.68 5.06
N ARG A 148 -9.88 -12.41 4.08
CA ARG A 148 -9.30 -13.68 3.63
C ARG A 148 -7.86 -13.53 3.11
N ALA A 149 -7.63 -12.50 2.29
CA ALA A 149 -6.30 -12.24 1.73
C ALA A 149 -5.36 -11.66 2.79
N ILE A 150 -5.86 -10.79 3.66
CA ILE A 150 -5.11 -10.22 4.78
C ILE A 150 -4.67 -11.31 5.74
N ALA A 151 -5.56 -12.23 6.13
CA ALA A 151 -5.24 -13.34 7.03
C ALA A 151 -4.16 -14.26 6.42
N ALA A 152 -4.26 -14.60 5.15
CA ALA A 152 -3.26 -15.41 4.45
C ALA A 152 -1.89 -14.70 4.37
N ASN A 153 -1.88 -13.39 4.12
CA ASN A 153 -0.65 -12.59 4.10
C ASN A 153 0.02 -12.52 5.48
N LEU A 154 -0.77 -12.33 6.54
CA LEU A 154 -0.26 -12.31 7.92
C LEU A 154 0.31 -13.67 8.35
N GLU A 155 -0.33 -14.77 7.95
CA GLU A 155 0.17 -16.12 8.19
C GLU A 155 1.50 -16.35 7.45
N ALA A 156 1.59 -15.94 6.20
CA ALA A 156 2.82 -16.07 5.41
C ALA A 156 3.97 -15.18 5.94
N ASP A 157 3.65 -14.05 6.59
CA ASP A 157 4.62 -13.12 7.19
C ASP A 157 5.00 -13.50 8.64
N ALA A 158 4.22 -14.32 9.32
CA ALA A 158 4.41 -14.68 10.72
C ALA A 158 5.84 -15.14 11.10
N PRO A 159 6.59 -15.91 10.27
CA PRO A 159 7.96 -16.32 10.59
C PRO A 159 8.97 -15.16 10.64
N TYR A 160 8.61 -13.98 10.17
CA TYR A 160 9.48 -12.80 10.02
C TYR A 160 9.07 -11.62 10.90
N ARG A 161 8.04 -11.78 11.74
CA ARG A 161 7.52 -10.80 12.69
C ARG A 161 8.05 -10.98 14.10
#